data_54c52b27e0741381d295a01fb700982d
#
_entry.id   54c52b27e0741381d295a01fb700982d
#
_cell.length_a   1.000
_cell.length_b   1.000
_cell.length_c   1.000
_cell.angle_alpha   90.00
_cell.angle_beta   90.00
_cell.angle_gamma   90.00
#
_symmetry.space_group_name_H-M   'P 1'
#
loop_
_entity.id
_entity.type
_entity.pdbx_description
1 polymer ?
#
loop_
_entity_poly.entity_id
_entity_poly.type
_entity_poly.pdbx_seq_one_letter_code
_entity_poly.pdbx_strand_id
1 'polypeptide(L)'
;LALVDVIGGEEMLFSQNYACPDHDISIEELSPNMFSFNNPAGSCPTCTGLGVFQKVDPALVVRYPDRSIRDGAFKVTGWSCDPGSIGEMYFTGLNKHFGVPLDVPVKDMPKDKLDLVLFGTKGEKFEMVRQSAGFKGKFVNDFEGIVNNLERRFKETSSEWMRYDIATFMSSVPCPDCHGDRLRPEILAVTVGGINISDFCKMSVRDALKFMDTLELTDMQQKIAGQIIKEIKSRLSFLSNVGLNYLTLARSASRASTVLTQLAI
;
A
#
# COMPACT_ATOMS: atom_id res chain seq x y z
N LEU A 1 30.79 1.02 20.44
CA LEU A 1 29.42 1.14 20.87
C LEU A 1 29.43 1.55 22.34
N ALA A 2 28.82 2.67 22.70
CA ALA A 2 28.63 3.10 24.08
C ALA A 2 27.14 3.21 24.35
N LEU A 3 26.65 2.54 25.37
CA LEU A 3 25.31 2.71 25.90
C LEU A 3 25.40 3.76 27.02
N VAL A 4 24.67 4.85 26.90
CA VAL A 4 24.57 5.87 27.94
C VAL A 4 23.17 5.78 28.53
N ASP A 5 23.12 5.30 29.78
CA ASP A 5 21.89 5.28 30.57
C ASP A 5 21.78 6.64 31.31
N VAL A 6 20.78 7.42 30.92
CA VAL A 6 20.50 8.70 31.56
C VAL A 6 19.55 8.43 32.73
N ILE A 7 20.03 8.64 33.96
CA ILE A 7 19.23 8.44 35.17
C ILE A 7 17.92 9.24 35.09
N GLY A 8 16.80 8.53 34.86
CA GLY A 8 15.46 9.10 34.70
C GLY A 8 15.09 9.52 33.28
N GLY A 9 15.86 9.14 32.26
CA GLY A 9 15.60 9.37 30.84
C GLY A 9 15.62 8.08 30.01
N GLU A 10 15.65 8.23 28.70
CA GLU A 10 15.74 7.10 27.76
C GLU A 10 17.19 6.66 27.61
N GLU A 11 17.40 5.34 27.39
CA GLU A 11 18.70 4.78 27.02
C GLU A 11 19.14 5.28 25.65
N MET A 12 20.32 5.88 25.54
CA MET A 12 20.87 6.35 24.28
C MET A 12 22.04 5.50 23.84
N LEU A 13 21.99 4.98 22.60
CA LEU A 13 23.02 4.18 22.00
C LEU A 13 23.92 5.05 21.10
N PHE A 14 25.20 5.17 21.43
CA PHE A 14 26.19 5.90 20.64
C PHE A 14 27.15 4.95 19.95
N SER A 15 27.31 5.14 18.62
CA SER A 15 28.33 4.45 17.83
C SER A 15 29.36 5.44 17.32
N GLN A 16 30.63 5.20 17.60
CA GLN A 16 31.73 6.06 17.16
C GLN A 16 31.94 6.07 15.63
N ASN A 17 31.51 5.00 14.94
CA ASN A 17 31.78 4.81 13.52
C ASN A 17 30.65 5.26 12.60
N TYR A 18 29.42 5.36 13.11
CA TYR A 18 28.22 5.65 12.32
C TYR A 18 27.27 6.60 13.04
N ALA A 19 27.79 7.49 13.88
CA ALA A 19 27.00 8.52 14.58
C ALA A 19 27.27 9.91 13.98
N CYS A 20 26.22 10.68 13.77
CA CYS A 20 26.31 12.07 13.41
C CYS A 20 26.11 12.93 14.67
N PRO A 21 27.14 13.64 15.15
CA PRO A 21 27.02 14.44 16.40
C PRO A 21 26.08 15.62 16.25
N ASP A 22 25.85 16.12 15.03
CA ASP A 22 25.03 17.30 14.77
C ASP A 22 23.54 17.00 14.68
N HIS A 23 23.16 15.74 14.40
CA HIS A 23 21.77 15.34 14.15
C HIS A 23 21.27 14.25 15.10
N ASP A 24 22.06 13.86 16.09
CA ASP A 24 21.71 12.79 17.06
C ASP A 24 21.29 11.46 16.39
N ILE A 25 21.86 11.17 15.20
CA ILE A 25 21.59 9.97 14.44
C ILE A 25 22.72 8.98 14.67
N SER A 26 22.39 7.77 15.14
CA SER A 26 23.32 6.65 15.22
C SER A 26 22.80 5.52 14.32
N ILE A 27 23.65 5.06 13.39
CA ILE A 27 23.33 3.97 12.47
C ILE A 27 24.08 2.72 12.96
N GLU A 28 23.38 1.58 12.96
CA GLU A 28 23.99 0.27 13.26
C GLU A 28 25.03 -0.11 12.18
N GLU A 29 26.01 -0.94 12.55
CA GLU A 29 26.97 -1.47 11.59
C GLU A 29 26.22 -2.24 10.48
N LEU A 30 26.51 -1.85 9.24
CA LEU A 30 25.81 -2.40 8.07
C LEU A 30 26.20 -3.86 7.85
N SER A 31 25.21 -4.73 7.78
CA SER A 31 25.36 -6.14 7.44
C SER A 31 24.62 -6.46 6.11
N PRO A 32 25.10 -7.46 5.35
CA PRO A 32 24.50 -7.78 4.03
C PRO A 32 23.00 -8.09 4.06
N ASN A 33 22.49 -8.66 5.13
CA ASN A 33 21.08 -8.98 5.31
C ASN A 33 20.18 -7.74 5.49
N MET A 34 20.72 -6.58 5.88
CA MET A 34 19.98 -5.32 5.95
C MET A 34 19.57 -4.80 4.57
N PHE A 35 20.22 -5.24 3.50
CA PHE A 35 19.86 -4.90 2.13
C PHE A 35 18.70 -5.76 1.58
N SER A 36 18.11 -6.62 2.40
CA SER A 36 16.94 -7.41 2.06
C SER A 36 15.68 -6.80 2.64
N PHE A 37 14.69 -6.52 1.79
CA PHE A 37 13.37 -6.04 2.23
C PHE A 37 12.56 -7.11 3.02
N ASN A 38 13.01 -8.36 3.05
CA ASN A 38 12.43 -9.44 3.86
C ASN A 38 13.02 -9.51 5.27
N ASN A 39 14.09 -8.75 5.55
CA ASN A 39 14.72 -8.73 6.86
C ASN A 39 14.25 -7.48 7.63
N PRO A 40 13.71 -7.63 8.86
CA PRO A 40 13.26 -6.51 9.68
C PRO A 40 14.31 -5.43 9.95
N ALA A 41 15.60 -5.80 9.97
CA ALA A 41 16.70 -4.85 10.20
C ALA A 41 16.87 -3.84 9.07
N GLY A 42 16.52 -4.21 7.82
CA GLY A 42 16.66 -3.33 6.64
C GLY A 42 15.35 -2.90 6.01
N SER A 43 14.25 -3.61 6.29
CA SER A 43 12.95 -3.30 5.71
C SER A 43 12.37 -1.98 6.26
N CYS A 44 11.61 -1.29 5.43
CA CYS A 44 10.83 -0.13 5.87
C CYS A 44 9.89 -0.54 7.02
N PRO A 45 9.96 0.11 8.20
CA PRO A 45 9.18 -0.29 9.38
C PRO A 45 7.67 -0.13 9.15
N THR A 46 7.25 0.85 8.36
CA THR A 46 5.84 1.19 8.11
C THR A 46 5.15 0.13 7.26
N CYS A 47 5.78 -0.35 6.18
CA CYS A 47 5.20 -1.37 5.31
C CYS A 47 5.82 -2.76 5.48
N THR A 48 6.75 -2.93 6.42
CA THR A 48 7.46 -4.21 6.67
C THR A 48 8.04 -4.84 5.40
N GLY A 49 8.59 -3.99 4.50
CA GLY A 49 9.20 -4.41 3.25
C GLY A 49 8.22 -4.69 2.10
N LEU A 50 6.91 -4.47 2.27
CA LEU A 50 5.93 -4.66 1.19
C LEU A 50 6.00 -3.56 0.12
N GLY A 51 6.35 -2.34 0.50
CA GLY A 51 6.43 -1.17 -0.38
C GLY A 51 5.07 -0.55 -0.74
N VAL A 52 3.99 -1.27 -0.52
CA VAL A 52 2.61 -0.87 -0.85
C VAL A 52 1.64 -1.28 0.24
N PHE A 53 0.52 -0.57 0.30
CA PHE A 53 -0.65 -0.95 1.08
C PHE A 53 -1.82 -1.25 0.17
N GLN A 54 -2.63 -2.23 0.55
CA GLN A 54 -3.95 -2.43 -0.05
C GLN A 54 -4.93 -1.48 0.64
N LYS A 55 -5.50 -0.54 -0.10
CA LYS A 55 -6.52 0.39 0.38
C LYS A 55 -7.75 0.33 -0.52
N VAL A 56 -8.92 0.55 0.06
CA VAL A 56 -10.15 0.65 -0.71
C VAL A 56 -10.07 1.89 -1.60
N ASP A 57 -10.29 1.69 -2.89
CA ASP A 57 -10.28 2.75 -3.90
C ASP A 57 -11.70 3.28 -4.09
N PRO A 58 -11.97 4.55 -3.76
CA PRO A 58 -13.27 5.16 -3.96
C PRO A 58 -13.80 5.03 -5.40
N ALA A 59 -12.90 5.05 -6.39
CA ALA A 59 -13.29 4.92 -7.80
C ALA A 59 -13.80 3.49 -8.13
N LEU A 60 -13.30 2.47 -7.44
CA LEU A 60 -13.81 1.10 -7.58
C LEU A 60 -15.10 0.88 -6.81
N VAL A 61 -15.33 1.60 -5.71
CA VAL A 61 -16.57 1.59 -4.92
C VAL A 61 -17.73 2.18 -5.72
N VAL A 62 -17.50 3.32 -6.41
CA VAL A 62 -18.48 3.94 -7.31
C VAL A 62 -18.47 3.22 -8.65
N ARG A 63 -19.10 2.05 -8.69
CA ARG A 63 -19.05 1.19 -9.88
C ARG A 63 -19.81 1.74 -11.08
N TYR A 64 -20.92 2.45 -10.84
CA TYR A 64 -21.80 2.99 -11.86
C TYR A 64 -22.05 4.48 -11.61
N PRO A 65 -21.13 5.37 -11.98
CA PRO A 65 -21.22 6.81 -11.68
C PRO A 65 -22.42 7.48 -12.36
N ASP A 66 -22.95 6.90 -13.45
CA ASP A 66 -24.14 7.38 -14.15
C ASP A 66 -25.45 7.01 -13.46
N ARG A 67 -25.41 6.20 -12.41
CA ARG A 67 -26.58 5.82 -11.62
C ARG A 67 -26.66 6.63 -10.33
N SER A 68 -27.89 6.76 -9.82
CA SER A 68 -28.13 7.30 -8.48
C SER A 68 -27.83 6.25 -7.40
N ILE A 69 -27.75 6.68 -6.13
CA ILE A 69 -27.61 5.76 -4.98
C ILE A 69 -28.79 4.77 -4.97
N ARG A 70 -29.99 5.25 -5.22
CA ARG A 70 -31.21 4.43 -5.25
C ARG A 70 -31.19 3.40 -6.39
N ASP A 71 -30.60 3.76 -7.52
CA ASP A 71 -30.48 2.87 -8.69
C ASP A 71 -29.24 1.96 -8.63
N GLY A 72 -28.54 1.92 -7.49
CA GLY A 72 -27.43 1.02 -7.27
C GLY A 72 -26.10 1.47 -7.88
N ALA A 73 -25.74 2.75 -7.72
CA ALA A 73 -24.41 3.28 -8.09
C ALA A 73 -23.27 2.54 -7.38
N PHE A 74 -23.51 2.10 -6.15
CA PHE A 74 -22.58 1.30 -5.36
C PHE A 74 -22.97 -0.17 -5.43
N LYS A 75 -22.14 -1.00 -6.08
CA LYS A 75 -22.34 -2.47 -6.08
C LYS A 75 -21.49 -3.13 -5.00
N VAL A 76 -21.71 -2.73 -3.77
CA VAL A 76 -20.95 -3.20 -2.60
C VAL A 76 -21.87 -4.01 -1.70
N THR A 77 -21.45 -5.21 -1.31
CA THR A 77 -22.23 -6.10 -0.42
C THR A 77 -22.55 -5.42 0.90
N GLY A 78 -23.84 -5.31 1.21
CA GLY A 78 -24.40 -4.65 2.40
C GLY A 78 -24.73 -3.16 2.23
N TRP A 79 -24.43 -2.56 1.06
CA TRP A 79 -24.68 -1.15 0.77
C TRP A 79 -25.62 -0.96 -0.42
N SER A 80 -26.67 -1.78 -0.51
CA SER A 80 -27.79 -1.55 -1.44
C SER A 80 -28.82 -0.60 -0.83
N CYS A 81 -29.56 0.11 -1.67
CA CYS A 81 -30.69 0.94 -1.28
C CYS A 81 -32.03 0.19 -1.42
N ASP A 82 -32.00 -1.14 -1.31
CA ASP A 82 -33.20 -1.97 -1.39
C ASP A 82 -34.10 -1.74 -0.18
N PRO A 83 -35.43 -1.79 -0.33
CA PRO A 83 -36.38 -1.58 0.75
C PRO A 83 -36.13 -2.48 1.97
N GLY A 84 -35.99 -1.89 3.15
CA GLY A 84 -35.73 -2.59 4.42
C GLY A 84 -34.27 -2.97 4.66
N SER A 85 -33.35 -2.68 3.73
CA SER A 85 -31.91 -2.93 3.89
C SER A 85 -31.27 -1.98 4.92
N ILE A 86 -30.11 -2.37 5.40
CA ILE A 86 -29.27 -1.50 6.26
C ILE A 86 -28.78 -0.29 5.46
N GLY A 87 -28.41 -0.51 4.20
CA GLY A 87 -27.97 0.57 3.30
C GLY A 87 -29.06 1.64 3.11
N GLU A 88 -30.31 1.22 2.84
CA GLU A 88 -31.43 2.16 2.72
C GLU A 88 -31.61 3.01 3.99
N MET A 89 -31.51 2.39 5.17
CA MET A 89 -31.62 3.08 6.45
C MET A 89 -30.57 4.20 6.58
N TYR A 90 -29.31 3.91 6.30
CA TYR A 90 -28.23 4.88 6.36
C TYR A 90 -28.39 5.97 5.28
N PHE A 91 -28.63 5.60 4.04
CA PHE A 91 -28.77 6.57 2.94
C PHE A 91 -29.95 7.50 3.13
N THR A 92 -31.10 7.00 3.59
CA THR A 92 -32.27 7.82 3.91
C THR A 92 -31.98 8.76 5.08
N GLY A 93 -31.26 8.31 6.10
CA GLY A 93 -30.80 9.16 7.19
C GLY A 93 -29.87 10.26 6.72
N LEU A 94 -28.87 9.94 5.89
CA LEU A 94 -27.94 10.90 5.29
C LEU A 94 -28.67 11.94 4.42
N ASN A 95 -29.66 11.51 3.66
CA ASN A 95 -30.51 12.42 2.89
C ASN A 95 -31.24 13.41 3.80
N LYS A 96 -31.89 12.90 4.85
CA LYS A 96 -32.72 13.71 5.76
C LYS A 96 -31.90 14.73 6.57
N HIS A 97 -30.72 14.33 7.06
CA HIS A 97 -29.93 15.16 7.99
C HIS A 97 -28.83 15.98 7.29
N PHE A 98 -28.22 15.44 6.25
CA PHE A 98 -27.10 16.07 5.57
C PHE A 98 -27.42 16.48 4.12
N GLY A 99 -28.63 16.23 3.63
CA GLY A 99 -29.05 16.60 2.27
C GLY A 99 -28.33 15.84 1.18
N VAL A 100 -27.90 14.59 1.44
CA VAL A 100 -27.31 13.74 0.40
C VAL A 100 -28.39 13.36 -0.62
N PRO A 101 -28.26 13.72 -1.90
CA PRO A 101 -29.28 13.39 -2.91
C PRO A 101 -29.21 11.91 -3.27
N LEU A 102 -30.34 11.19 -3.18
CA LEU A 102 -30.38 9.75 -3.46
C LEU A 102 -30.78 9.42 -4.90
N ASP A 103 -31.42 10.37 -5.59
CA ASP A 103 -31.99 10.18 -6.92
C ASP A 103 -31.18 10.88 -8.03
N VAL A 104 -30.06 11.52 -7.67
CA VAL A 104 -29.13 12.18 -8.60
C VAL A 104 -27.98 11.20 -8.95
N PRO A 105 -27.56 11.10 -10.22
CA PRO A 105 -26.38 10.33 -10.60
C PRO A 105 -25.16 10.74 -9.77
N VAL A 106 -24.37 9.75 -9.32
CA VAL A 106 -23.24 10.03 -8.42
C VAL A 106 -22.20 10.96 -9.05
N LYS A 107 -22.01 10.91 -10.37
CA LYS A 107 -21.12 11.83 -11.11
C LYS A 107 -21.54 13.31 -10.99
N ASP A 108 -22.85 13.58 -10.82
CA ASP A 108 -23.43 14.93 -10.75
C ASP A 108 -23.66 15.37 -9.29
N MET A 109 -23.32 14.49 -8.33
CA MET A 109 -23.47 14.77 -6.90
C MET A 109 -22.40 15.78 -6.43
N PRO A 110 -22.72 16.75 -5.55
CA PRO A 110 -21.74 17.61 -4.91
C PRO A 110 -20.68 16.78 -4.18
N LYS A 111 -19.41 17.16 -4.33
CA LYS A 111 -18.26 16.39 -3.79
C LYS A 111 -18.35 16.19 -2.28
N ASP A 112 -18.77 17.22 -1.54
CA ASP A 112 -18.96 17.15 -0.07
C ASP A 112 -20.00 16.08 0.33
N LYS A 113 -21.05 15.90 -0.47
CA LYS A 113 -22.09 14.88 -0.24
C LYS A 113 -21.59 13.48 -0.60
N LEU A 114 -20.84 13.36 -1.68
CA LEU A 114 -20.20 12.09 -2.04
C LEU A 114 -19.17 11.69 -0.99
N ASP A 115 -18.34 12.62 -0.51
CA ASP A 115 -17.36 12.38 0.55
C ASP A 115 -18.02 11.89 1.85
N LEU A 116 -19.19 12.41 2.22
CA LEU A 116 -19.98 11.91 3.35
C LEU A 116 -20.37 10.43 3.16
N VAL A 117 -20.79 10.05 1.96
CA VAL A 117 -21.17 8.66 1.66
C VAL A 117 -19.94 7.74 1.67
N LEU A 118 -18.82 8.19 1.12
CA LEU A 118 -17.62 7.37 1.01
C LEU A 118 -16.85 7.29 2.33
N PHE A 119 -16.68 8.39 3.04
CA PHE A 119 -15.79 8.51 4.20
C PHE A 119 -16.50 8.74 5.54
N GLY A 120 -17.84 8.92 5.51
CA GLY A 120 -18.65 9.00 6.70
C GLY A 120 -18.80 10.39 7.32
N THR A 121 -19.52 10.43 8.45
CA THR A 121 -19.90 11.66 9.18
C THR A 121 -18.89 12.10 10.24
N LYS A 122 -17.71 11.49 10.29
CA LYS A 122 -16.62 11.82 11.22
C LYS A 122 -17.05 11.84 12.71
N GLY A 123 -17.94 10.90 13.08
CA GLY A 123 -18.46 10.78 14.45
C GLY A 123 -19.72 11.60 14.74
N GLU A 124 -20.21 12.40 13.79
CA GLU A 124 -21.49 13.11 13.96
C GLU A 124 -22.63 12.10 13.87
N LYS A 125 -23.42 12.04 14.96
CA LYS A 125 -24.54 11.10 15.10
C LYS A 125 -25.82 11.71 14.57
N PHE A 126 -26.65 10.88 13.91
CA PHE A 126 -27.94 11.28 13.38
C PHE A 126 -29.00 10.19 13.55
N GLU A 127 -30.26 10.59 13.49
CA GLU A 127 -31.38 9.65 13.59
C GLU A 127 -31.64 8.96 12.26
N MET A 128 -31.72 7.62 12.32
CA MET A 128 -32.06 6.76 11.20
C MET A 128 -33.28 5.91 11.55
N VAL A 129 -34.10 5.61 10.56
CA VAL A 129 -35.27 4.75 10.73
C VAL A 129 -35.15 3.55 9.81
N ARG A 130 -35.13 2.36 10.38
CA ARG A 130 -35.22 1.12 9.62
C ARG A 130 -36.65 0.62 9.62
N GLN A 131 -37.19 0.36 8.46
CA GLN A 131 -38.51 -0.22 8.28
C GLN A 131 -38.41 -1.43 7.36
N SER A 132 -38.68 -2.61 7.90
CA SER A 132 -38.77 -3.88 7.17
C SER A 132 -40.04 -4.61 7.56
N ALA A 133 -40.39 -5.70 6.87
CA ALA A 133 -41.59 -6.47 7.17
C ALA A 133 -41.65 -6.87 8.65
N GLY A 134 -42.54 -6.28 9.42
CA GLY A 134 -42.75 -6.55 10.85
C GLY A 134 -41.80 -5.84 11.83
N PHE A 135 -40.90 -4.99 11.36
CA PHE A 135 -39.98 -4.24 12.23
C PHE A 135 -39.90 -2.76 11.84
N LYS A 136 -40.09 -1.88 12.82
CA LYS A 136 -39.83 -0.45 12.69
C LYS A 136 -39.03 0.01 13.91
N GLY A 137 -37.80 0.47 13.69
CA GLY A 137 -36.92 0.92 14.76
C GLY A 137 -36.24 2.23 14.40
N LYS A 138 -36.02 3.05 15.43
CA LYS A 138 -35.21 4.26 15.36
C LYS A 138 -33.84 3.98 15.95
N PHE A 139 -32.81 4.44 15.26
CA PHE A 139 -31.42 4.31 15.67
C PHE A 139 -30.76 5.67 15.61
N VAL A 140 -29.87 5.96 16.57
CA VAL A 140 -29.04 7.16 16.58
C VAL A 140 -27.61 6.70 16.60
N ASN A 141 -26.93 6.85 15.48
CA ASN A 141 -25.52 6.44 15.31
C ASN A 141 -24.85 7.36 14.30
N ASP A 142 -23.53 7.32 14.27
CA ASP A 142 -22.74 7.90 13.19
C ASP A 142 -22.66 6.94 12.00
N PHE A 143 -22.17 7.45 10.89
CA PHE A 143 -21.91 6.67 9.69
C PHE A 143 -20.42 6.69 9.40
N GLU A 144 -19.79 5.53 9.41
CA GLU A 144 -18.35 5.40 9.17
C GLU A 144 -17.93 5.62 7.71
N GLY A 145 -18.88 5.55 6.76
CA GLY A 145 -18.60 5.62 5.33
C GLY A 145 -18.33 4.24 4.70
N ILE A 146 -18.66 4.11 3.41
CA ILE A 146 -18.52 2.83 2.70
C ILE A 146 -17.05 2.38 2.64
N VAL A 147 -16.13 3.31 2.36
CA VAL A 147 -14.68 3.03 2.26
C VAL A 147 -14.14 2.53 3.60
N ASN A 148 -14.38 3.27 4.68
CA ASN A 148 -13.90 2.90 6.01
C ASN A 148 -14.52 1.58 6.51
N ASN A 149 -15.81 1.37 6.21
CA ASN A 149 -16.50 0.11 6.51
C ASN A 149 -15.84 -1.08 5.80
N LEU A 150 -15.53 -0.94 4.51
CA LEU A 150 -14.85 -1.99 3.75
C LEU A 150 -13.45 -2.27 4.28
N GLU A 151 -12.66 -1.23 4.60
CA GLU A 151 -11.31 -1.38 5.15
C GLU A 151 -11.34 -2.08 6.51
N ARG A 152 -12.28 -1.71 7.39
CA ARG A 152 -12.46 -2.38 8.69
C ARG A 152 -12.86 -3.83 8.49
N ARG A 153 -13.90 -4.11 7.68
CA ARG A 153 -14.37 -5.46 7.40
C ARG A 153 -13.28 -6.34 6.77
N PHE A 154 -12.43 -5.80 5.91
CA PHE A 154 -11.31 -6.54 5.33
C PHE A 154 -10.32 -7.03 6.38
N LYS A 155 -10.07 -6.21 7.42
CA LYS A 155 -9.16 -6.56 8.53
C LYS A 155 -9.79 -7.57 9.51
N GLU A 156 -11.08 -7.41 9.78
CA GLU A 156 -11.78 -8.17 10.84
C GLU A 156 -12.36 -9.50 10.35
N THR A 157 -12.63 -9.66 9.05
CA THR A 157 -13.29 -10.86 8.54
C THR A 157 -12.40 -12.09 8.58
N SER A 158 -12.95 -13.20 9.06
CA SER A 158 -12.38 -14.54 8.95
C SER A 158 -12.81 -15.28 7.68
N SER A 159 -13.80 -14.75 6.95
CA SER A 159 -14.33 -15.36 5.72
C SER A 159 -13.45 -15.02 4.52
N GLU A 160 -12.86 -16.05 3.90
CA GLU A 160 -12.07 -15.88 2.67
C GLU A 160 -12.89 -15.30 1.51
N TRP A 161 -14.14 -15.73 1.36
CA TRP A 161 -15.05 -15.19 0.35
C TRP A 161 -15.29 -13.70 0.55
N MET A 162 -15.57 -13.25 1.77
CA MET A 162 -15.77 -11.83 2.08
C MET A 162 -14.48 -11.03 1.84
N ARG A 163 -13.33 -11.58 2.21
CA ARG A 163 -12.03 -10.95 1.95
C ARG A 163 -11.76 -10.80 0.45
N TYR A 164 -12.07 -11.83 -0.33
CA TYR A 164 -11.94 -11.78 -1.78
C TYR A 164 -12.89 -10.75 -2.40
N ASP A 165 -14.14 -10.71 -1.99
CA ASP A 165 -15.13 -9.73 -2.47
C ASP A 165 -14.66 -8.29 -2.20
N ILE A 166 -14.24 -7.99 -0.97
CA ILE A 166 -13.73 -6.66 -0.61
C ILE A 166 -12.45 -6.32 -1.37
N ALA A 167 -11.54 -7.28 -1.59
CA ALA A 167 -10.31 -7.07 -2.33
C ALA A 167 -10.55 -6.58 -3.78
N THR A 168 -11.72 -6.86 -4.37
CA THR A 168 -12.09 -6.34 -5.70
C THR A 168 -12.28 -4.82 -5.72
N PHE A 169 -12.48 -4.19 -4.58
CA PHE A 169 -12.59 -2.74 -4.41
C PHE A 169 -11.29 -2.09 -3.93
N MET A 170 -10.20 -2.87 -3.83
CA MET A 170 -8.93 -2.36 -3.32
C MET A 170 -7.92 -2.13 -4.44
N SER A 171 -7.11 -1.11 -4.27
CA SER A 171 -5.95 -0.81 -5.10
C SER A 171 -4.66 -0.77 -4.26
N SER A 172 -3.53 -0.99 -4.93
CA SER A 172 -2.21 -0.90 -4.29
C SER A 172 -1.75 0.55 -4.27
N VAL A 173 -1.60 1.12 -3.09
CA VAL A 173 -1.08 2.48 -2.88
C VAL A 173 0.36 2.38 -2.37
N PRO A 174 1.32 3.14 -2.92
CA PRO A 174 2.69 3.17 -2.41
C PRO A 174 2.73 3.52 -0.92
N CYS A 175 3.65 2.92 -0.20
CA CYS A 175 3.89 3.27 1.20
C CYS A 175 4.26 4.75 1.33
N PRO A 176 3.66 5.52 2.25
CA PRO A 176 3.93 6.95 2.38
C PRO A 176 5.37 7.26 2.79
N ASP A 177 6.05 6.34 3.48
CA ASP A 177 7.40 6.58 3.99
C ASP A 177 8.48 6.16 2.98
N CYS A 178 8.41 4.94 2.46
CA CYS A 178 9.43 4.45 1.53
C CYS A 178 9.05 4.63 0.06
N HIS A 179 7.87 5.13 -0.27
CA HIS A 179 7.39 5.39 -1.64
C HIS A 179 7.52 4.19 -2.61
N GLY A 180 7.56 2.98 -2.05
CA GLY A 180 7.73 1.74 -2.81
C GLY A 180 9.12 1.13 -2.75
N ASP A 181 10.11 1.79 -2.15
CA ASP A 181 11.50 1.31 -2.07
C ASP A 181 11.71 0.14 -1.11
N ARG A 182 10.77 -0.10 -0.19
CA ARG A 182 10.70 -1.24 0.73
C ARG A 182 11.77 -1.26 1.82
N LEU A 183 12.80 -0.44 1.73
CA LEU A 183 13.95 -0.41 2.64
C LEU A 183 13.93 0.87 3.48
N ARG A 184 14.71 0.86 4.55
CA ARG A 184 14.95 2.03 5.41
C ARG A 184 15.80 3.06 4.67
N PRO A 185 15.67 4.37 5.00
CA PRO A 185 16.46 5.44 4.38
C PRO A 185 17.97 5.24 4.52
N GLU A 186 18.44 4.71 5.67
CA GLU A 186 19.87 4.48 5.96
C GLU A 186 20.45 3.45 4.99
N ILE A 187 19.67 2.44 4.61
CA ILE A 187 20.09 1.42 3.66
C ILE A 187 20.09 1.97 2.23
N LEU A 188 19.12 2.83 1.90
CA LEU A 188 19.04 3.51 0.60
C LEU A 188 20.13 4.57 0.41
N ALA A 189 20.72 5.08 1.50
CA ALA A 189 21.85 6.00 1.44
C ALA A 189 23.16 5.32 0.98
N VAL A 190 23.24 4.00 1.05
CA VAL A 190 24.40 3.23 0.55
C VAL A 190 24.33 3.10 -0.96
N THR A 191 25.34 3.59 -1.66
CA THR A 191 25.40 3.58 -3.11
C THR A 191 26.62 2.85 -3.64
N VAL A 192 26.47 2.23 -4.81
CA VAL A 192 27.57 1.65 -5.61
C VAL A 192 27.50 2.27 -7.01
N GLY A 193 28.56 2.91 -7.46
CA GLY A 193 28.54 3.66 -8.72
C GLY A 193 27.47 4.76 -8.77
N GLY A 194 27.16 5.39 -7.60
CA GLY A 194 26.14 6.44 -7.47
C GLY A 194 24.67 5.96 -7.42
N ILE A 195 24.43 4.66 -7.44
CA ILE A 195 23.08 4.09 -7.48
C ILE A 195 22.86 3.22 -6.22
N ASN A 196 21.72 3.36 -5.55
CA ASN A 196 21.31 2.51 -4.43
C ASN A 196 20.68 1.21 -4.92
N ILE A 197 20.49 0.25 -3.99
CA ILE A 197 19.95 -1.07 -4.33
C ILE A 197 18.51 -1.02 -4.86
N SER A 198 17.67 -0.10 -4.39
CA SER A 198 16.28 0.03 -4.87
C SER A 198 16.26 0.52 -6.32
N ASP A 199 17.04 1.54 -6.64
CA ASP A 199 17.13 2.09 -8.00
C ASP A 199 17.74 1.07 -8.97
N PHE A 200 18.76 0.33 -8.53
CA PHE A 200 19.28 -0.80 -9.32
C PHE A 200 18.22 -1.85 -9.60
N CYS A 201 17.41 -2.23 -8.61
CA CYS A 201 16.34 -3.21 -8.78
C CYS A 201 15.19 -2.71 -9.67
N LYS A 202 14.99 -1.38 -9.78
CA LYS A 202 14.01 -0.78 -10.69
C LYS A 202 14.45 -0.76 -12.15
N MET A 203 15.74 -0.92 -12.43
CA MET A 203 16.25 -1.01 -13.79
C MET A 203 15.69 -2.21 -14.53
N SER A 204 15.56 -2.11 -15.84
CA SER A 204 15.34 -3.28 -16.67
C SER A 204 16.58 -4.19 -16.65
N VAL A 205 16.40 -5.49 -16.90
CA VAL A 205 17.52 -6.44 -16.99
C VAL A 205 18.59 -5.93 -17.97
N ARG A 206 18.17 -5.33 -19.09
CA ARG A 206 19.08 -4.73 -20.07
C ARG A 206 19.91 -3.59 -19.48
N ASP A 207 19.26 -2.67 -18.75
CA ASP A 207 19.93 -1.50 -18.19
C ASP A 207 20.81 -1.86 -17.00
N ALA A 208 20.37 -2.83 -16.19
CA ALA A 208 21.18 -3.40 -15.11
C ALA A 208 22.46 -4.06 -15.62
N LEU A 209 22.40 -4.79 -16.75
CA LEU A 209 23.61 -5.34 -17.40
C LEU A 209 24.55 -4.23 -17.88
N LYS A 210 24.02 -3.20 -18.58
CA LYS A 210 24.84 -2.06 -19.01
C LYS A 210 25.51 -1.37 -17.82
N PHE A 211 24.75 -1.10 -16.74
CA PHE A 211 25.30 -0.53 -15.51
C PHE A 211 26.46 -1.36 -14.96
N MET A 212 26.27 -2.69 -14.87
CA MET A 212 27.33 -3.59 -14.39
C MET A 212 28.54 -3.63 -15.33
N ASP A 213 28.39 -3.36 -16.62
CA ASP A 213 29.50 -3.30 -17.59
C ASP A 213 30.30 -2.00 -17.49
N THR A 214 29.61 -0.91 -17.12
CA THR A 214 30.23 0.43 -17.00
C THR A 214 30.69 0.75 -15.57
N LEU A 215 30.47 -0.15 -14.63
CA LEU A 215 30.81 0.08 -13.23
C LEU A 215 32.33 0.10 -13.03
N GLU A 216 32.86 1.27 -12.71
CA GLU A 216 34.27 1.46 -12.39
C GLU A 216 34.53 1.14 -10.92
N LEU A 217 35.47 0.24 -10.66
CA LEU A 217 35.86 -0.19 -9.32
C LEU A 217 37.36 -0.01 -9.14
N THR A 218 37.77 0.37 -7.95
CA THR A 218 39.20 0.35 -7.56
C THR A 218 39.71 -1.07 -7.49
N ASP A 219 41.05 -1.28 -7.55
CA ASP A 219 41.66 -2.60 -7.46
C ASP A 219 41.25 -3.36 -6.20
N MET A 220 41.07 -2.67 -5.09
CA MET A 220 40.61 -3.25 -3.83
C MET A 220 39.15 -3.70 -3.92
N GLN A 221 38.29 -2.86 -4.44
CA GLN A 221 36.87 -3.18 -4.64
C GLN A 221 36.70 -4.33 -5.64
N GLN A 222 37.49 -4.37 -6.70
CA GLN A 222 37.50 -5.45 -7.69
C GLN A 222 37.90 -6.81 -7.05
N LYS A 223 38.88 -6.82 -6.15
CA LYS A 223 39.27 -8.04 -5.41
C LYS A 223 38.15 -8.55 -4.51
N ILE A 224 37.36 -7.64 -3.90
CA ILE A 224 36.27 -7.99 -2.97
C ILE A 224 34.99 -8.39 -3.79
N ALA A 225 34.60 -7.58 -4.76
CA ALA A 225 33.31 -7.70 -5.43
C ALA A 225 33.36 -8.45 -6.76
N GLY A 226 34.53 -8.68 -7.35
CA GLY A 226 34.65 -9.20 -8.72
C GLY A 226 33.92 -10.51 -8.96
N GLN A 227 33.99 -11.46 -8.01
CA GLN A 227 33.29 -12.73 -8.12
C GLN A 227 31.77 -12.56 -8.01
N ILE A 228 31.31 -11.65 -7.13
CA ILE A 228 29.87 -11.35 -6.95
C ILE A 228 29.32 -10.70 -8.21
N ILE A 229 30.03 -9.73 -8.78
CA ILE A 229 29.63 -9.04 -10.02
C ILE A 229 29.54 -10.02 -11.19
N LYS A 230 30.52 -10.94 -11.31
CA LYS A 230 30.48 -11.98 -12.33
C LYS A 230 29.24 -12.86 -12.22
N GLU A 231 28.89 -13.25 -11.01
CA GLU A 231 27.69 -14.05 -10.75
C GLU A 231 26.41 -13.30 -11.07
N ILE A 232 26.29 -12.01 -10.65
CA ILE A 232 25.14 -11.17 -10.99
C ILE A 232 25.00 -11.00 -12.51
N LYS A 233 26.10 -10.71 -13.22
CA LYS A 233 26.10 -10.60 -14.68
C LYS A 233 25.65 -11.89 -15.35
N SER A 234 26.12 -13.04 -14.88
CA SER A 234 25.73 -14.35 -15.41
C SER A 234 24.22 -14.57 -15.30
N ARG A 235 23.63 -14.28 -14.13
CA ARG A 235 22.18 -14.44 -13.90
C ARG A 235 21.34 -13.47 -14.71
N LEU A 236 21.76 -12.19 -14.79
CA LEU A 236 21.08 -11.20 -15.62
C LEU A 236 21.19 -11.53 -17.12
N SER A 237 22.35 -12.02 -17.57
CA SER A 237 22.54 -12.47 -18.96
C SER A 237 21.66 -13.67 -19.30
N PHE A 238 21.47 -14.59 -18.36
CA PHE A 238 20.51 -15.69 -18.55
C PHE A 238 19.08 -15.16 -18.78
N LEU A 239 18.61 -14.21 -17.94
CA LEU A 239 17.30 -13.58 -18.13
C LEU A 239 17.21 -12.85 -19.49
N SER A 240 18.27 -12.18 -19.90
CA SER A 240 18.36 -11.50 -21.20
C SER A 240 18.24 -12.49 -22.36
N ASN A 241 18.95 -13.62 -22.29
CA ASN A 241 18.99 -14.64 -23.34
C ASN A 241 17.65 -15.37 -23.54
N VAL A 242 16.84 -15.48 -22.49
CA VAL A 242 15.46 -15.99 -22.59
C VAL A 242 14.43 -14.93 -22.98
N GLY A 243 14.87 -13.72 -23.38
CA GLY A 243 14.01 -12.66 -23.90
C GLY A 243 13.37 -11.76 -22.83
N LEU A 244 13.76 -11.87 -21.56
CA LEU A 244 13.18 -11.12 -20.43
C LEU A 244 13.89 -9.76 -20.18
N ASN A 245 14.43 -9.13 -21.20
CA ASN A 245 15.18 -7.87 -21.13
C ASN A 245 14.42 -6.70 -20.50
N TYR A 246 13.11 -6.70 -20.64
CA TYR A 246 12.20 -5.64 -20.21
C TYR A 246 11.77 -5.75 -18.75
N LEU A 247 12.03 -6.89 -18.10
CA LEU A 247 11.65 -7.09 -16.70
C LEU A 247 12.56 -6.29 -15.76
N THR A 248 11.99 -5.89 -14.61
CA THR A 248 12.72 -5.29 -13.49
C THR A 248 12.77 -6.25 -12.32
N LEU A 249 13.86 -6.22 -11.54
CA LEU A 249 14.01 -7.05 -10.34
C LEU A 249 13.06 -6.62 -9.21
N ALA A 250 12.62 -5.35 -9.23
CA ALA A 250 11.66 -4.80 -8.25
C ALA A 250 10.23 -5.33 -8.41
N ARG A 251 9.94 -6.09 -9.48
CA ARG A 251 8.59 -6.58 -9.77
C ARG A 251 8.12 -7.56 -8.69
N SER A 252 6.93 -7.29 -8.13
CA SER A 252 6.33 -8.20 -7.15
C SER A 252 5.85 -9.51 -7.81
N ALA A 253 5.99 -10.63 -7.12
CA ALA A 253 5.53 -11.94 -7.60
C ALA A 253 4.02 -12.00 -7.90
N SER A 254 3.20 -11.19 -7.21
CA SER A 254 1.76 -11.09 -7.45
C SER A 254 1.39 -10.59 -8.85
N ARG A 255 2.22 -9.75 -9.47
CA ARG A 255 2.02 -9.32 -10.86
C ARG A 255 2.56 -10.33 -11.90
N ALA A 256 3.47 -11.19 -11.52
CA ALA A 256 4.00 -12.23 -12.42
C ALA A 256 2.93 -13.30 -12.73
N SER A 257 2.07 -13.64 -11.77
CA SER A 257 1.01 -14.64 -11.96
C SER A 257 -0.04 -14.20 -13.00
N THR A 258 -0.37 -12.91 -13.04
CA THR A 258 -1.37 -12.36 -13.97
C THR A 258 -0.89 -12.39 -15.43
N VAL A 259 0.41 -12.24 -15.69
CA VAL A 259 0.97 -12.26 -17.04
C VAL A 259 1.15 -13.69 -17.56
N LEU A 260 1.48 -14.64 -16.69
CA LEU A 260 1.57 -16.06 -17.06
C LEU A 260 0.20 -16.64 -17.39
N THR A 261 -0.87 -16.17 -16.76
CA THR A 261 -2.25 -16.58 -17.08
C THR A 261 -2.73 -16.01 -18.42
N GLN A 262 -2.20 -14.86 -18.86
CA GLN A 262 -2.52 -14.27 -20.18
C GLN A 262 -1.71 -14.85 -21.33
N LEU A 263 -0.60 -15.56 -21.07
CA LEU A 263 0.21 -16.25 -22.10
C LEU A 263 -0.18 -17.72 -22.27
N ALA A 264 -1.12 -18.23 -21.46
CA ALA A 264 -1.64 -19.60 -21.52
C ALA A 264 -3.03 -19.69 -22.20
N ILE A 265 -3.48 -18.63 -22.88
CA ILE A 265 -4.60 -18.57 -23.82
C ILE A 265 -4.03 -18.14 -25.19
#